data_f6eb77a8a593331cba76658bd4722a9d
#
_entry.id   f6eb77a8a593331cba76658bd4722a9d
#
_cell.length_a   1.000
_cell.length_b   1.000
_cell.length_c   1.000
_cell.angle_alpha   90.00
_cell.angle_beta   90.00
_cell.angle_gamma   90.00
#
_symmetry.space_group_name_H-M   'P 1'
#
loop_
_entity.id
_entity.type
_entity.pdbx_description
1 polymer ?
#
loop_
_entity_poly.entity_id
_entity_poly.type
_entity_poly.pdbx_seq_one_letter_code
_entity_poly.pdbx_strand_id
1 'polypeptide(L)'
;MTRFFRVILLLGVLTYGIANAKAANIPVLEIADRVIVPGPKIYLSDLGSIQELSKTERLNLMVDLGPAPYPGQVRVFSRDYLGLILKQKGFNQALDIRMGKQVEVRVESACITAAQIEAAIQKLIPKNDTFIIKKWIELRNLPAETWLSKGEWEINASPLGDLPLVGTALFRVTLAKENEIKTINVSGKIRALGRVYQSNRDISRHSLINETDFNLVETELMSAEELLGRLPQNIRATKLIRKGYILKTDYIQTVPLVTKENIVNVIVRGGNIAIKMTGIAGKDGWLGDQITVYNPTSKKVFQGWVIGPNLVEVNI
;
A
#
# COMPACT_ATOMS: atom_id res chain seq x y z
N MET A 1 77.10 100.70 -23.19
CA MET A 1 76.09 100.39 -22.15
C MET A 1 75.08 99.46 -22.74
N THR A 2 75.27 98.20 -22.53
CA THR A 2 74.57 97.08 -23.20
C THR A 2 73.66 96.40 -22.22
N ARG A 3 72.40 96.25 -22.55
CA ARG A 3 71.46 95.48 -21.82
C ARG A 3 71.14 94.17 -22.60
N PHE A 4 71.51 93.01 -22.00
CA PHE A 4 71.19 91.68 -22.45
C PHE A 4 69.73 91.33 -22.08
N PHE A 5 68.93 90.93 -23.09
CA PHE A 5 67.62 90.28 -22.89
C PHE A 5 67.81 88.79 -22.95
N ARG A 6 67.54 88.15 -21.87
CA ARG A 6 67.45 86.69 -21.84
C ARG A 6 66.02 86.25 -22.17
N VAL A 7 65.84 85.54 -23.25
CA VAL A 7 64.60 84.85 -23.59
C VAL A 7 64.63 83.52 -22.90
N ILE A 8 63.68 83.25 -22.01
CA ILE A 8 63.41 81.95 -21.39
C ILE A 8 62.41 81.24 -22.29
N LEU A 9 62.85 80.13 -22.94
CA LEU A 9 62.01 79.24 -23.72
C LEU A 9 61.31 78.23 -22.70
N LEU A 10 60.01 78.36 -22.51
CA LEU A 10 59.22 77.42 -21.69
C LEU A 10 58.83 76.27 -22.60
N LEU A 11 59.47 75.05 -22.41
CA LEU A 11 59.06 73.81 -23.01
C LEU A 11 57.88 73.27 -22.21
N GLY A 12 56.68 73.39 -22.78
CA GLY A 12 55.50 72.71 -22.27
C GLY A 12 55.55 71.22 -22.60
N VAL A 13 55.76 70.38 -21.59
CA VAL A 13 55.65 68.95 -21.72
C VAL A 13 54.15 68.59 -21.67
N LEU A 14 53.54 68.28 -22.83
CA LEU A 14 52.24 67.67 -22.92
C LEU A 14 52.36 66.23 -22.47
N THR A 15 51.99 65.91 -21.22
CA THR A 15 51.75 64.52 -20.76
C THR A 15 50.43 64.05 -21.31
N TYR A 16 50.46 63.25 -22.38
CA TYR A 16 49.34 62.44 -22.79
C TYR A 16 49.08 61.44 -21.71
N GLY A 17 48.02 61.65 -20.95
CA GLY A 17 47.46 60.62 -20.05
C GLY A 17 46.94 59.46 -20.87
N ILE A 18 47.70 58.39 -20.90
CA ILE A 18 47.19 57.09 -21.40
C ILE A 18 46.09 56.66 -20.42
N ALA A 19 44.85 56.91 -20.79
CA ALA A 19 43.72 56.28 -20.10
C ALA A 19 43.85 54.76 -20.32
N ASN A 20 44.33 54.08 -19.30
CA ASN A 20 44.22 52.62 -19.25
C ASN A 20 42.73 52.28 -19.31
N ALA A 21 42.21 51.98 -20.50
CA ALA A 21 40.92 51.32 -20.67
C ALA A 21 41.07 49.96 -19.98
N LYS A 22 40.52 49.87 -18.78
CA LYS A 22 40.32 48.55 -18.08
C LYS A 22 39.59 47.65 -19.06
N ALA A 23 40.29 46.70 -19.66
CA ALA A 23 39.64 45.69 -20.48
C ALA A 23 38.47 45.18 -19.69
N ALA A 24 37.24 45.39 -20.20
CA ALA A 24 36.04 44.89 -19.54
C ALA A 24 36.17 43.37 -19.49
N ASN A 25 36.45 42.83 -18.31
CA ASN A 25 36.48 41.40 -18.10
C ASN A 25 35.06 40.87 -18.40
N ILE A 26 34.92 40.19 -19.53
CA ILE A 26 33.63 39.55 -19.88
C ILE A 26 33.39 38.46 -18.84
N PRO A 27 32.29 38.53 -18.05
CA PRO A 27 32.01 37.51 -17.06
C PRO A 27 31.83 36.17 -17.74
N VAL A 28 32.35 35.12 -17.12
CA VAL A 28 32.29 33.74 -17.60
C VAL A 28 31.30 32.97 -16.75
N LEU A 29 30.27 32.43 -17.41
CA LEU A 29 29.33 31.52 -16.79
C LEU A 29 29.72 30.07 -17.13
N GLU A 30 30.18 29.34 -16.14
CA GLU A 30 30.49 27.91 -16.27
C GLU A 30 29.29 27.09 -15.88
N ILE A 31 28.75 26.32 -16.83
CA ILE A 31 27.57 25.46 -16.67
C ILE A 31 28.00 24.00 -16.73
N ALA A 32 27.71 23.23 -15.67
CA ALA A 32 27.93 21.79 -15.66
C ALA A 32 26.92 21.08 -16.56
N ASP A 33 27.26 19.85 -17.01
CA ASP A 33 26.36 19.03 -17.84
C ASP A 33 25.06 18.68 -17.13
N ARG A 34 25.05 18.67 -15.80
CA ARG A 34 23.88 18.41 -14.95
C ARG A 34 23.78 19.44 -13.86
N VAL A 35 22.60 20.05 -13.74
CA VAL A 35 22.30 21.07 -12.74
C VAL A 35 21.01 20.75 -12.01
N ILE A 36 21.03 20.97 -10.71
CA ILE A 36 19.85 20.85 -9.85
C ILE A 36 19.44 22.26 -9.43
N VAL A 37 18.19 22.62 -9.75
CA VAL A 37 17.64 23.93 -9.43
C VAL A 37 16.63 23.84 -8.29
N PRO A 38 16.45 24.89 -7.48
CA PRO A 38 15.49 24.85 -6.37
C PRO A 38 14.03 24.86 -6.83
N GLY A 39 13.72 25.29 -8.09
CA GLY A 39 12.36 25.44 -8.62
C GLY A 39 11.59 26.59 -7.95
N PRO A 40 10.35 26.92 -8.38
CA PRO A 40 9.58 26.36 -9.51
C PRO A 40 9.97 26.91 -10.89
N LYS A 41 10.87 27.89 -10.93
CA LYS A 41 11.41 28.51 -12.16
C LYS A 41 12.90 28.29 -12.25
N ILE A 42 13.41 28.31 -13.46
CA ILE A 42 14.84 28.24 -13.75
C ILE A 42 15.32 29.66 -14.07
N TYR A 43 16.31 30.14 -13.35
CA TYR A 43 17.01 31.36 -13.66
C TYR A 43 18.39 31.06 -14.24
N LEU A 44 18.92 31.97 -15.06
CA LEU A 44 20.26 31.80 -15.63
C LEU A 44 21.31 31.61 -14.52
N SER A 45 21.16 32.31 -13.40
CA SER A 45 21.99 32.19 -12.21
C SER A 45 21.99 30.80 -11.57
N ASP A 46 20.94 30.01 -11.80
CA ASP A 46 20.82 28.65 -11.22
C ASP A 46 21.62 27.61 -12.02
N LEU A 47 21.96 27.93 -13.30
CA LEU A 47 22.58 26.95 -14.19
C LEU A 47 24.09 26.79 -13.96
N GLY A 48 24.76 27.78 -13.36
CA GLY A 48 26.20 27.70 -13.20
C GLY A 48 26.79 28.70 -12.23
N SER A 49 28.09 28.58 -12.02
CA SER A 49 28.86 29.50 -11.21
C SER A 49 29.49 30.58 -12.08
N ILE A 50 29.47 31.80 -11.58
CA ILE A 50 30.12 32.93 -12.24
C ILE A 50 31.21 33.47 -11.32
N GLN A 51 32.40 33.52 -11.82
CA GLN A 51 33.54 34.06 -11.09
C GLN A 51 33.53 35.59 -11.16
N GLU A 52 33.83 36.26 -10.03
CA GLU A 52 34.11 37.68 -9.92
C GLU A 52 32.99 38.68 -10.27
N LEU A 53 31.72 38.37 -9.91
CA LEU A 53 30.64 39.34 -10.07
C LEU A 53 30.35 40.17 -8.83
N SER A 54 30.15 41.48 -9.04
CA SER A 54 29.55 42.37 -8.05
C SER A 54 28.10 42.02 -7.78
N LYS A 55 27.54 42.47 -6.65
CA LYS A 55 26.16 42.20 -6.25
C LYS A 55 25.14 42.67 -7.31
N THR A 56 25.43 43.75 -8.00
CA THR A 56 24.59 44.33 -9.06
C THR A 56 24.60 43.49 -10.33
N GLU A 57 25.75 42.93 -10.69
CA GLU A 57 25.88 42.06 -11.86
C GLU A 57 25.20 40.72 -11.68
N ARG A 58 25.14 40.18 -10.44
CA ARG A 58 24.37 38.99 -10.12
C ARG A 58 22.86 39.17 -10.29
N LEU A 59 22.33 40.37 -9.99
CA LEU A 59 20.90 40.67 -10.20
C LEU A 59 20.53 40.65 -11.69
N ASN A 60 21.45 41.04 -12.56
CA ASN A 60 21.25 41.03 -14.01
C ASN A 60 21.18 39.61 -14.61
N LEU A 61 21.62 38.60 -13.86
CA LEU A 61 21.55 37.17 -14.25
C LEU A 61 20.27 36.45 -13.79
N MET A 62 19.37 37.13 -13.12
CA MET A 62 18.04 36.59 -12.78
C MET A 62 17.12 36.60 -14.02
N VAL A 63 17.64 36.14 -15.16
CA VAL A 63 16.85 35.95 -16.38
C VAL A 63 16.01 34.69 -16.22
N ASP A 64 14.70 34.84 -16.30
CA ASP A 64 13.74 33.73 -16.22
C ASP A 64 13.80 32.90 -17.51
N LEU A 65 14.30 31.65 -17.41
CA LEU A 65 14.42 30.69 -18.52
C LEU A 65 13.16 29.81 -18.66
N GLY A 66 12.17 30.04 -17.81
CA GLY A 66 10.91 29.32 -17.79
C GLY A 66 10.74 28.39 -16.60
N PRO A 67 9.67 27.57 -16.60
CA PRO A 67 9.36 26.69 -15.46
C PRO A 67 10.42 25.60 -15.29
N ALA A 68 10.68 25.24 -14.03
CA ALA A 68 11.47 24.06 -13.72
C ALA A 68 10.71 22.77 -14.13
N PRO A 69 11.42 21.68 -14.44
CA PRO A 69 10.76 20.41 -14.72
C PRO A 69 10.03 19.87 -13.48
N TYR A 70 9.04 19.03 -13.68
CA TYR A 70 8.41 18.31 -12.56
C TYR A 70 9.42 17.35 -11.89
N PRO A 71 9.24 17.06 -10.59
CA PRO A 71 10.06 16.08 -9.89
C PRO A 71 10.22 14.77 -10.69
N GLY A 72 11.46 14.29 -10.83
CA GLY A 72 11.80 13.12 -11.64
C GLY A 72 11.94 13.37 -13.15
N GLN A 73 11.55 14.55 -13.64
CA GLN A 73 11.74 14.92 -15.05
C GLN A 73 13.03 15.71 -15.27
N VAL A 74 13.46 15.76 -16.52
CA VAL A 74 14.65 16.48 -16.96
C VAL A 74 14.24 17.49 -18.01
N ARG A 75 14.73 18.71 -17.89
CA ARG A 75 14.65 19.71 -18.94
C ARG A 75 16.05 19.94 -19.50
N VAL A 76 16.17 19.90 -20.83
CA VAL A 76 17.46 20.03 -21.50
C VAL A 76 17.54 21.36 -22.21
N PHE A 77 18.65 22.07 -22.02
CA PHE A 77 18.99 23.27 -22.76
C PHE A 77 20.26 22.99 -23.58
N SER A 78 20.15 23.10 -24.90
CA SER A 78 21.33 23.18 -25.76
C SER A 78 21.91 24.58 -25.70
N ARG A 79 23.16 24.71 -26.06
CA ARG A 79 23.86 26.05 -26.15
C ARG A 79 23.08 27.02 -27.02
N ASP A 80 22.63 26.56 -28.21
CA ASP A 80 21.90 27.40 -29.16
C ASP A 80 20.54 27.84 -28.64
N TYR A 81 19.82 26.91 -28.01
CA TYR A 81 18.52 27.20 -27.41
C TYR A 81 18.63 28.19 -26.25
N LEU A 82 19.65 28.05 -25.40
CA LEU A 82 19.91 28.98 -24.32
C LEU A 82 20.22 30.37 -24.87
N GLY A 83 21.07 30.48 -25.89
CA GLY A 83 21.37 31.73 -26.57
C GLY A 83 20.15 32.41 -27.17
N LEU A 84 19.22 31.61 -27.75
CA LEU A 84 17.96 32.10 -28.30
C LEU A 84 17.05 32.68 -27.20
N ILE A 85 16.87 31.96 -26.11
CA ILE A 85 16.07 32.44 -24.96
C ILE A 85 16.64 33.74 -24.40
N LEU A 86 17.94 33.81 -24.20
CA LEU A 86 18.60 35.02 -23.67
C LEU A 86 18.35 36.23 -24.56
N LYS A 87 18.46 36.08 -25.88
CA LYS A 87 18.12 37.15 -26.84
C LYS A 87 16.65 37.56 -26.76
N GLN A 88 15.74 36.61 -26.71
CA GLN A 88 14.30 36.87 -26.58
C GLN A 88 13.95 37.61 -25.28
N LYS A 89 14.67 37.35 -24.21
CA LYS A 89 14.50 38.02 -22.91
C LYS A 89 15.21 39.34 -22.79
N GLY A 90 15.82 39.82 -23.90
CA GLY A 90 16.51 41.13 -23.94
C GLY A 90 17.84 41.16 -23.19
N PHE A 91 18.47 40.00 -22.98
CA PHE A 91 19.79 39.93 -22.36
C PHE A 91 20.85 40.39 -23.36
N ASN A 92 21.34 41.62 -23.19
CA ASN A 92 22.29 42.26 -24.10
C ASN A 92 23.70 42.41 -23.50
N GLN A 93 23.96 41.78 -22.35
CA GLN A 93 25.28 41.86 -21.71
C GLN A 93 26.24 40.87 -22.37
N ALA A 94 27.51 41.28 -22.48
CA ALA A 94 28.57 40.37 -22.90
C ALA A 94 28.76 39.30 -21.81
N LEU A 95 28.47 38.04 -22.14
CA LEU A 95 28.61 36.88 -21.25
C LEU A 95 29.26 35.75 -22.04
N ASP A 96 30.38 35.23 -21.55
CA ASP A 96 31.00 34.02 -22.10
C ASP A 96 30.37 32.79 -21.40
N ILE A 97 29.61 31.99 -22.15
CA ILE A 97 28.95 30.80 -21.63
C ILE A 97 29.79 29.59 -21.97
N ARG A 98 30.40 29.00 -20.94
CA ARG A 98 31.16 27.76 -21.05
C ARG A 98 30.29 26.58 -20.57
N MET A 99 29.88 25.74 -21.51
CA MET A 99 29.09 24.58 -21.27
C MET A 99 29.39 23.49 -22.30
N GLY A 100 29.03 22.24 -22.01
CA GLY A 100 29.01 21.15 -22.97
C GLY A 100 28.03 21.41 -24.13
N LYS A 101 27.67 20.37 -24.86
CA LYS A 101 26.66 20.47 -25.94
C LYS A 101 25.28 20.84 -25.40
N GLN A 102 24.97 20.37 -24.20
CA GLN A 102 23.68 20.56 -23.51
C GLN A 102 23.86 20.48 -21.99
N VAL A 103 22.94 21.08 -21.26
CA VAL A 103 22.79 20.94 -19.82
C VAL A 103 21.45 20.26 -19.48
N GLU A 104 21.51 19.23 -18.62
CA GLU A 104 20.34 18.60 -18.04
C GLU A 104 19.98 19.31 -16.74
N VAL A 105 18.81 19.91 -16.71
CA VAL A 105 18.28 20.58 -15.52
C VAL A 105 17.25 19.68 -14.85
N ARG A 106 17.41 19.47 -13.56
CA ARG A 106 16.49 18.76 -12.68
C ARG A 106 16.09 19.65 -11.52
N VAL A 107 14.97 19.35 -10.90
CA VAL A 107 14.58 19.98 -9.63
C VAL A 107 14.98 19.06 -8.47
N GLU A 108 15.33 19.66 -7.34
CA GLU A 108 15.50 18.89 -6.12
C GLU A 108 14.20 18.13 -5.78
N SER A 109 14.31 16.83 -5.58
CA SER A 109 13.15 15.97 -5.43
C SER A 109 13.41 14.85 -4.43
N ALA A 110 12.35 14.40 -3.76
CA ALA A 110 12.31 13.17 -3.02
C ALA A 110 11.84 12.03 -3.91
N CYS A 111 12.33 10.83 -3.69
CA CYS A 111 11.92 9.62 -4.40
C CYS A 111 11.38 8.61 -3.38
N ILE A 112 10.11 8.24 -3.53
CA ILE A 112 9.49 7.15 -2.78
C ILE A 112 9.52 5.90 -3.65
N THR A 113 10.17 4.86 -3.16
CA THR A 113 10.32 3.59 -3.87
C THR A 113 9.11 2.67 -3.66
N ALA A 114 8.89 1.74 -4.59
CA ALA A 114 7.89 0.69 -4.45
C ALA A 114 8.04 -0.09 -3.13
N ALA A 115 9.27 -0.40 -2.72
CA ALA A 115 9.55 -1.13 -1.49
C ALA A 115 9.08 -0.39 -0.22
N GLN A 116 9.17 0.93 -0.19
CA GLN A 116 8.67 1.73 0.94
C GLN A 116 7.14 1.69 1.03
N ILE A 117 6.46 1.77 -0.11
CA ILE A 117 4.99 1.66 -0.17
C ILE A 117 4.55 0.24 0.22
N GLU A 118 5.22 -0.78 -0.30
CA GLU A 118 4.96 -2.18 0.05
C GLU A 118 5.12 -2.43 1.55
N ALA A 119 6.19 -1.91 2.15
CA ALA A 119 6.42 -2.03 3.58
C ALA A 119 5.32 -1.35 4.42
N ALA A 120 4.77 -0.21 3.96
CA ALA A 120 3.66 0.47 4.61
C ALA A 120 2.36 -0.36 4.52
N ILE A 121 2.06 -0.94 3.36
CA ILE A 121 0.89 -1.79 3.16
C ILE A 121 1.01 -3.10 3.94
N GLN A 122 2.20 -3.72 3.97
CA GLN A 122 2.43 -4.98 4.68
C GLN A 122 2.16 -4.87 6.18
N LYS A 123 2.34 -3.70 6.79
CA LYS A 123 2.01 -3.44 8.20
C LYS A 123 0.50 -3.55 8.49
N LEU A 124 -0.35 -3.35 7.50
CA LEU A 124 -1.81 -3.43 7.63
C LEU A 124 -2.32 -4.87 7.64
N ILE A 125 -1.51 -5.82 7.15
CA ILE A 125 -1.92 -7.22 7.06
C ILE A 125 -1.85 -7.86 8.45
N PRO A 126 -2.98 -8.28 9.04
CA PRO A 126 -2.99 -8.90 10.35
C PRO A 126 -2.16 -10.19 10.34
N LYS A 127 -1.37 -10.40 11.38
CA LYS A 127 -0.50 -11.58 11.51
C LYS A 127 -1.17 -12.73 12.27
N ASN A 128 -2.24 -12.46 13.02
CA ASN A 128 -2.75 -13.35 14.05
C ASN A 128 -4.03 -14.06 13.59
N ASP A 129 -3.84 -15.24 13.02
CA ASP A 129 -4.88 -16.25 12.91
C ASP A 129 -4.30 -17.59 13.36
N THR A 130 -5.04 -18.38 14.13
CA THR A 130 -4.57 -19.62 14.79
C THR A 130 -4.04 -20.69 13.84
N PHE A 131 -4.46 -20.64 12.58
CA PHE A 131 -4.06 -21.62 11.56
C PHE A 131 -3.19 -21.04 10.46
N ILE A 132 -2.89 -19.74 10.49
CA ILE A 132 -2.04 -19.07 9.49
C ILE A 132 -0.61 -19.01 9.95
N ILE A 133 0.30 -19.60 9.16
CA ILE A 133 1.73 -19.60 9.39
C ILE A 133 2.36 -18.31 8.88
N LYS A 134 1.97 -17.88 7.67
CA LYS A 134 2.53 -16.71 7.01
C LYS A 134 1.50 -16.03 6.12
N LYS A 135 1.47 -14.71 6.15
CA LYS A 135 0.70 -13.86 5.22
C LYS A 135 1.62 -12.91 4.49
N TRP A 136 1.37 -12.68 3.21
CA TRP A 136 2.07 -11.67 2.42
C TRP A 136 1.13 -11.09 1.39
N ILE A 137 1.54 -9.99 0.78
CA ILE A 137 0.80 -9.34 -0.29
C ILE A 137 1.66 -9.25 -1.54
N GLU A 138 1.05 -9.52 -2.68
CA GLU A 138 1.62 -9.31 -4.00
C GLU A 138 0.94 -8.08 -4.60
N LEU A 139 1.64 -6.95 -4.61
CA LEU A 139 1.10 -5.70 -5.13
C LEU A 139 1.11 -5.68 -6.66
N ARG A 140 0.12 -5.00 -7.23
CA ARG A 140 -0.02 -4.77 -8.67
C ARG A 140 -0.16 -3.27 -8.92
N ASN A 141 0.26 -2.84 -10.10
CA ASN A 141 0.15 -1.44 -10.54
C ASN A 141 0.85 -0.44 -9.61
N LEU A 142 1.91 -0.89 -8.93
CA LEU A 142 2.73 -0.03 -8.10
C LEU A 142 3.84 0.58 -8.97
N PRO A 143 3.97 1.92 -9.06
CA PRO A 143 5.08 2.54 -9.76
C PRO A 143 6.39 2.21 -9.05
N ALA A 144 7.44 1.88 -9.81
CA ALA A 144 8.76 1.55 -9.26
C ALA A 144 9.30 2.71 -8.41
N GLU A 145 9.07 3.93 -8.87
CA GLU A 145 9.50 5.17 -8.22
C GLU A 145 8.39 6.22 -8.31
N THR A 146 8.19 6.94 -7.23
CA THR A 146 7.30 8.10 -7.18
C THR A 146 8.12 9.32 -6.79
N TRP A 147 8.30 10.21 -7.75
CA TRP A 147 9.06 11.44 -7.57
C TRP A 147 8.14 12.56 -7.04
N LEU A 148 8.61 13.28 -6.04
CA LEU A 148 7.87 14.29 -5.28
C LEU A 148 8.75 15.53 -5.05
N SER A 149 8.15 16.64 -4.62
CA SER A 149 8.90 17.82 -4.20
C SER A 149 9.89 17.49 -3.09
N LYS A 150 10.99 18.24 -3.00
CA LYS A 150 12.01 18.07 -1.97
C LYS A 150 11.39 18.08 -0.56
N GLY A 151 11.85 17.20 0.31
CA GLY A 151 11.50 17.13 1.73
C GLY A 151 11.23 15.72 2.20
N GLU A 152 10.87 15.60 3.45
CA GLU A 152 10.48 14.34 4.06
C GLU A 152 8.99 14.11 3.84
N TRP A 153 8.64 12.96 3.30
CA TRP A 153 7.27 12.56 3.02
C TRP A 153 6.86 11.42 3.94
N GLU A 154 5.76 11.61 4.61
CA GLU A 154 5.10 10.57 5.38
C GLU A 154 4.31 9.64 4.46
N ILE A 155 4.47 8.32 4.66
CA ILE A 155 3.78 7.30 3.87
C ILE A 155 2.72 6.65 4.75
N ASN A 156 1.47 6.97 4.50
CA ASN A 156 0.32 6.40 5.18
C ASN A 156 -0.47 5.50 4.24
N ALA A 157 -0.71 4.26 4.63
CA ALA A 157 -1.52 3.33 3.88
C ALA A 157 -2.81 2.99 4.65
N SER A 158 -3.91 2.83 3.93
CA SER A 158 -5.19 2.38 4.49
C SER A 158 -5.90 1.45 3.51
N PRO A 159 -6.62 0.43 3.97
CA PRO A 159 -7.43 -0.40 3.09
C PRO A 159 -8.64 0.39 2.57
N LEU A 160 -9.07 0.08 1.36
CA LEU A 160 -10.33 0.54 0.77
C LEU A 160 -11.39 -0.56 0.91
N GLY A 161 -11.98 -0.66 2.10
CA GLY A 161 -12.91 -1.71 2.50
C GLY A 161 -12.28 -2.73 3.45
N ASP A 162 -13.01 -3.81 3.72
CA ASP A 162 -12.55 -4.88 4.60
C ASP A 162 -11.43 -5.69 3.97
N LEU A 163 -10.41 -6.02 4.76
CA LEU A 163 -9.32 -6.86 4.31
C LEU A 163 -9.74 -8.33 4.33
N PRO A 164 -9.76 -9.01 3.18
CA PRO A 164 -10.00 -10.45 3.17
C PRO A 164 -8.84 -11.20 3.81
N LEU A 165 -9.10 -12.38 4.33
CA LEU A 165 -8.04 -13.26 4.84
C LEU A 165 -7.06 -13.63 3.72
N VAL A 166 -7.58 -13.99 2.56
CA VAL A 166 -6.86 -14.18 1.28
C VAL A 166 -7.70 -13.63 0.13
N GLY A 167 -7.05 -13.17 -0.92
CA GLY A 167 -7.75 -12.63 -2.09
C GLY A 167 -7.35 -11.20 -2.43
N THR A 168 -8.15 -10.56 -3.26
CA THR A 168 -7.86 -9.22 -3.74
C THR A 168 -8.22 -8.16 -2.69
N ALA A 169 -7.30 -7.24 -2.46
CA ALA A 169 -7.50 -6.07 -1.60
C ALA A 169 -7.06 -4.80 -2.33
N LEU A 170 -7.72 -3.70 -2.01
CA LEU A 170 -7.42 -2.37 -2.52
C LEU A 170 -6.92 -1.50 -1.37
N PHE A 171 -5.91 -0.69 -1.64
CA PHE A 171 -5.29 0.19 -0.67
C PHE A 171 -5.22 1.61 -1.20
N ARG A 172 -5.41 2.55 -0.32
CA ARG A 172 -5.09 3.95 -0.56
C ARG A 172 -3.78 4.26 0.16
N VAL A 173 -2.79 4.70 -0.59
CA VAL A 173 -1.52 5.20 -0.06
C VAL A 173 -1.53 6.70 -0.17
N THR A 174 -1.41 7.37 0.96
CA THR A 174 -1.31 8.82 1.05
C THR A 174 0.12 9.20 1.38
N LEU A 175 0.73 9.96 0.49
CA LEU A 175 2.03 10.57 0.66
C LEU A 175 1.77 12.01 1.08
N ALA A 176 2.16 12.38 2.30
CA ALA A 176 1.88 13.69 2.88
C ALA A 176 3.17 14.39 3.31
N LYS A 177 3.23 15.70 3.05
CA LYS A 177 4.28 16.58 3.51
C LYS A 177 3.68 17.97 3.71
N GLU A 178 3.65 18.47 4.94
CA GLU A 178 3.06 19.78 5.28
C GLU A 178 1.67 19.99 4.65
N ASN A 179 1.57 20.80 3.60
CA ASN A 179 0.33 21.09 2.88
C ASN A 179 0.23 20.35 1.53
N GLU A 180 1.21 19.50 1.20
CA GLU A 180 1.21 18.70 -0.03
C GLU A 180 0.72 17.29 0.27
N ILE A 181 -0.28 16.83 -0.50
CA ILE A 181 -0.82 15.47 -0.39
C ILE A 181 -0.89 14.86 -1.77
N LYS A 182 -0.34 13.66 -1.90
CA LYS A 182 -0.49 12.83 -3.10
C LYS A 182 -1.06 11.47 -2.72
N THR A 183 -2.10 11.04 -3.43
CA THR A 183 -2.76 9.76 -3.18
C THR A 183 -2.52 8.81 -4.35
N ILE A 184 -2.21 7.54 -4.03
CA ILE A 184 -2.01 6.45 -4.98
C ILE A 184 -2.93 5.31 -4.56
N ASN A 185 -3.76 4.80 -5.48
CA ASN A 185 -4.53 3.60 -5.24
C ASN A 185 -3.75 2.39 -5.76
N VAL A 186 -3.55 1.41 -4.90
CA VAL A 186 -2.77 0.21 -5.17
C VAL A 186 -3.66 -1.00 -4.96
N SER A 187 -3.64 -1.93 -5.91
CA SER A 187 -4.28 -3.23 -5.75
C SER A 187 -3.25 -4.29 -5.42
N GLY A 188 -3.66 -5.28 -4.65
CA GLY A 188 -2.80 -6.41 -4.31
C GLY A 188 -3.59 -7.68 -4.06
N LYS A 189 -2.91 -8.81 -4.12
CA LYS A 189 -3.45 -10.11 -3.74
C LYS A 189 -2.84 -10.54 -2.42
N ILE A 190 -3.66 -10.63 -1.37
CA ILE A 190 -3.25 -11.21 -0.09
C ILE A 190 -3.19 -12.70 -0.27
N ARG A 191 -2.07 -13.29 0.10
CA ARG A 191 -1.81 -14.74 0.09
C ARG A 191 -1.44 -15.19 1.49
N ALA A 192 -1.77 -16.42 1.82
CA ALA A 192 -1.47 -17.00 3.11
C ALA A 192 -1.05 -18.46 2.97
N LEU A 193 -0.07 -18.85 3.76
CA LEU A 193 0.27 -20.24 4.04
C LEU A 193 -0.37 -20.61 5.37
N GLY A 194 -1.16 -21.67 5.39
CA GLY A 194 -1.86 -22.11 6.60
C GLY A 194 -1.73 -23.59 6.86
N ARG A 195 -2.01 -24.00 8.10
CA ARG A 195 -2.19 -25.40 8.49
C ARG A 195 -3.65 -25.74 8.44
N VAL A 196 -3.98 -26.75 7.65
CA VAL A 196 -5.36 -27.20 7.44
C VAL A 196 -5.49 -28.70 7.66
N TYR A 197 -6.68 -29.13 8.03
CA TYR A 197 -7.03 -30.55 8.17
C TYR A 197 -7.29 -31.15 6.80
N GLN A 198 -6.47 -32.11 6.37
CA GLN A 198 -6.66 -32.89 5.15
C GLN A 198 -7.08 -34.31 5.51
N SER A 199 -8.19 -34.78 4.96
CA SER A 199 -8.69 -36.14 5.24
C SER A 199 -7.70 -37.20 4.74
N ASN A 200 -7.40 -38.18 5.59
CA ASN A 200 -6.50 -39.30 5.26
C ASN A 200 -7.28 -40.53 4.76
N ARG A 201 -8.62 -40.54 4.86
CA ARG A 201 -9.52 -41.58 4.37
C ARG A 201 -10.84 -40.97 3.87
N ASP A 202 -11.68 -41.80 3.24
CA ASP A 202 -13.03 -41.41 2.92
C ASP A 202 -13.91 -41.47 4.19
N ILE A 203 -14.69 -40.40 4.41
CA ILE A 203 -15.63 -40.30 5.56
C ILE A 203 -17.02 -40.13 5.01
N SER A 204 -17.90 -41.14 5.28
CA SER A 204 -19.26 -41.13 4.81
C SER A 204 -20.10 -40.06 5.51
N ARG A 205 -21.18 -39.64 4.86
CA ARG A 205 -22.15 -38.71 5.48
C ARG A 205 -22.69 -39.33 6.79
N HIS A 206 -22.87 -38.46 7.78
CA HIS A 206 -23.31 -38.78 9.15
C HIS A 206 -22.33 -39.61 10.00
N SER A 207 -21.18 -40.01 9.47
CA SER A 207 -20.14 -40.66 10.27
C SER A 207 -19.55 -39.69 11.28
N LEU A 208 -19.24 -40.20 12.47
CA LEU A 208 -18.45 -39.46 13.47
C LEU A 208 -17.07 -39.15 12.91
N ILE A 209 -16.60 -38.00 13.26
CA ILE A 209 -15.30 -37.50 12.86
C ILE A 209 -14.39 -37.45 14.08
N ASN A 210 -13.19 -38.04 13.94
CA ASN A 210 -12.13 -38.02 14.93
C ASN A 210 -10.91 -37.27 14.38
N GLU A 211 -10.07 -36.77 15.26
CA GLU A 211 -8.83 -36.08 14.88
C GLU A 211 -7.91 -36.98 14.06
N THR A 212 -7.89 -38.28 14.35
CA THR A 212 -7.12 -39.31 13.63
C THR A 212 -7.52 -39.50 12.17
N ASP A 213 -8.68 -38.98 11.75
CA ASP A 213 -9.15 -39.03 10.37
C ASP A 213 -8.47 -38.01 9.45
N PHE A 214 -7.64 -37.12 10.03
CA PHE A 214 -7.01 -36.03 9.33
C PHE A 214 -5.53 -35.97 9.59
N ASN A 215 -4.82 -35.44 8.59
CA ASN A 215 -3.45 -34.97 8.71
C ASN A 215 -3.45 -33.43 8.69
N LEU A 216 -2.64 -32.80 9.53
CA LEU A 216 -2.35 -31.38 9.43
C LEU A 216 -1.35 -31.17 8.32
N VAL A 217 -1.73 -30.44 7.27
CA VAL A 217 -0.86 -30.13 6.12
C VAL A 217 -0.70 -28.64 5.98
N GLU A 218 0.51 -28.22 5.59
CA GLU A 218 0.79 -26.83 5.26
C GLU A 218 0.54 -26.60 3.78
N THR A 219 -0.33 -25.67 3.46
CA THR A 219 -0.68 -25.35 2.08
C THR A 219 -1.01 -23.88 1.90
N GLU A 220 -0.85 -23.41 0.68
CA GLU A 220 -1.32 -22.07 0.34
C GLU A 220 -2.86 -22.07 0.29
N LEU A 221 -3.44 -21.08 0.98
CA LEU A 221 -4.89 -20.96 1.09
C LEU A 221 -5.45 -20.24 -0.14
N MET A 222 -6.39 -20.89 -0.81
CA MET A 222 -7.08 -20.32 -1.97
C MET A 222 -8.32 -19.49 -1.57
N SER A 223 -8.96 -19.89 -0.47
CA SER A 223 -10.01 -19.14 0.22
C SER A 223 -9.93 -19.47 1.71
N ALA A 224 -10.38 -18.60 2.57
CA ALA A 224 -10.26 -18.81 4.01
C ALA A 224 -11.61 -18.80 4.73
N GLU A 225 -12.69 -18.49 4.04
CA GLU A 225 -14.01 -18.26 4.63
C GLU A 225 -14.63 -19.51 5.29
N GLU A 226 -14.10 -20.69 4.97
CA GLU A 226 -14.69 -21.95 5.41
C GLU A 226 -13.69 -22.90 6.07
N LEU A 227 -12.47 -22.43 6.36
CA LEU A 227 -11.43 -23.29 6.94
C LEU A 227 -11.52 -23.37 8.46
N LEU A 228 -11.16 -24.53 9.00
CA LEU A 228 -11.15 -24.77 10.43
C LEU A 228 -9.76 -24.52 11.01
N GLY A 229 -9.65 -23.58 11.93
CA GLY A 229 -8.43 -23.37 12.72
C GLY A 229 -8.23 -24.45 13.80
N ARG A 230 -9.32 -25.06 14.26
CA ARG A 230 -9.31 -26.14 15.25
C ARG A 230 -10.46 -27.09 14.97
N LEU A 231 -10.23 -28.40 15.11
CA LEU A 231 -11.26 -29.41 14.98
C LEU A 231 -12.15 -29.41 16.26
N PRO A 232 -13.46 -29.15 16.14
CA PRO A 232 -14.35 -29.26 17.27
C PRO A 232 -14.52 -30.72 17.72
N GLN A 233 -14.89 -30.95 18.99
CA GLN A 233 -15.24 -32.27 19.50
C GLN A 233 -16.68 -32.60 19.18
N ASN A 234 -17.04 -33.90 19.21
CA ASN A 234 -18.39 -34.40 18.97
C ASN A 234 -19.00 -33.89 17.68
N ILE A 235 -18.33 -34.11 16.59
CA ILE A 235 -18.78 -33.73 15.25
C ILE A 235 -19.02 -34.94 14.36
N ARG A 236 -19.89 -34.76 13.39
CA ARG A 236 -20.14 -35.72 12.31
C ARG A 236 -20.12 -35.04 10.95
N ALA A 237 -19.87 -35.83 9.91
CA ALA A 237 -19.86 -35.32 8.53
C ALA A 237 -21.31 -34.99 8.07
N THR A 238 -21.49 -33.84 7.43
CA THR A 238 -22.75 -33.44 6.78
C THR A 238 -22.89 -34.03 5.38
N LYS A 239 -21.75 -34.33 4.74
CA LYS A 239 -21.63 -34.90 3.40
C LYS A 239 -20.42 -35.82 3.31
N LEU A 240 -20.26 -36.54 2.18
CA LEU A 240 -19.09 -37.37 1.92
C LEU A 240 -17.83 -36.50 1.85
N ILE A 241 -16.82 -36.83 2.65
CA ILE A 241 -15.49 -36.23 2.62
C ILE A 241 -14.53 -37.27 2.03
N ARG A 242 -13.97 -37.02 0.88
CA ARG A 242 -13.04 -37.95 0.21
C ARG A 242 -11.61 -37.77 0.78
N LYS A 243 -10.85 -38.83 0.73
CA LYS A 243 -9.41 -38.78 1.05
C LYS A 243 -8.69 -37.66 0.28
N GLY A 244 -7.85 -36.92 0.97
CA GLY A 244 -7.08 -35.81 0.37
C GLY A 244 -7.83 -34.47 0.33
N TYR A 245 -9.12 -34.44 0.69
CA TYR A 245 -9.88 -33.18 0.74
C TYR A 245 -9.53 -32.37 1.99
N ILE A 246 -9.45 -31.05 1.83
CA ILE A 246 -9.29 -30.12 2.94
C ILE A 246 -10.64 -29.94 3.63
N LEU A 247 -10.65 -30.11 4.94
CA LEU A 247 -11.85 -30.00 5.76
C LEU A 247 -12.31 -28.55 5.84
N LYS A 248 -13.60 -28.33 5.56
CA LYS A 248 -14.28 -27.05 5.66
C LYS A 248 -15.38 -27.10 6.71
N THR A 249 -15.77 -25.92 7.21
CA THR A 249 -16.82 -25.79 8.24
C THR A 249 -18.15 -26.35 7.80
N ASP A 250 -18.53 -26.26 6.53
CA ASP A 250 -19.78 -26.78 5.98
C ASP A 250 -19.80 -28.30 5.82
N TYR A 251 -18.64 -28.97 5.98
CA TYR A 251 -18.53 -30.43 5.93
C TYR A 251 -18.83 -31.11 7.27
N ILE A 252 -18.98 -30.34 8.34
CA ILE A 252 -19.15 -30.85 9.70
C ILE A 252 -20.33 -30.20 10.39
N GLN A 253 -20.88 -30.93 11.34
CA GLN A 253 -21.84 -30.41 12.31
C GLN A 253 -21.64 -31.12 13.63
N THR A 254 -22.08 -30.50 14.71
CA THR A 254 -22.12 -31.18 16.02
C THR A 254 -23.05 -32.38 15.96
N VAL A 255 -22.72 -33.41 16.72
CA VAL A 255 -23.60 -34.58 16.83
C VAL A 255 -24.88 -34.14 17.53
N PRO A 256 -26.09 -34.44 16.97
CA PRO A 256 -27.34 -34.09 17.61
C PRO A 256 -27.55 -34.91 18.87
N LEU A 257 -28.23 -34.36 19.86
CA LEU A 257 -28.60 -35.06 21.09
C LEU A 257 -29.74 -36.08 20.88
N VAL A 258 -30.51 -35.84 19.84
CA VAL A 258 -31.57 -36.73 19.38
C VAL A 258 -31.38 -36.96 17.88
N THR A 259 -31.30 -38.22 17.46
CA THR A 259 -31.16 -38.58 16.04
C THR A 259 -32.50 -39.02 15.48
N LYS A 260 -32.78 -38.60 14.24
CA LYS A 260 -33.98 -38.99 13.50
C LYS A 260 -34.16 -40.53 13.52
N GLU A 261 -35.42 -41.01 13.68
CA GLU A 261 -35.80 -42.41 13.71
C GLU A 261 -35.33 -43.20 14.97
N ASN A 262 -34.59 -42.55 15.87
CA ASN A 262 -34.20 -43.16 17.13
C ASN A 262 -35.32 -43.06 18.19
N ILE A 263 -35.30 -44.03 19.10
CA ILE A 263 -36.16 -44.00 20.27
C ILE A 263 -35.68 -42.91 21.22
N VAL A 264 -36.62 -42.09 21.68
CA VAL A 264 -36.37 -41.01 22.65
C VAL A 264 -37.29 -41.19 23.87
N ASN A 265 -36.78 -40.77 25.01
CA ASN A 265 -37.57 -40.61 26.22
C ASN A 265 -38.33 -39.28 26.14
N VAL A 266 -39.63 -39.31 26.35
CA VAL A 266 -40.47 -38.11 26.32
C VAL A 266 -40.99 -37.86 27.73
N ILE A 267 -40.77 -36.68 28.25
CA ILE A 267 -41.38 -36.20 29.49
C ILE A 267 -42.49 -35.23 29.11
N VAL A 268 -43.71 -35.63 29.41
CA VAL A 268 -44.89 -34.78 29.23
C VAL A 268 -45.20 -34.11 30.56
N ARG A 269 -45.16 -32.75 30.57
CA ARG A 269 -45.49 -31.96 31.75
C ARG A 269 -46.80 -31.21 31.57
N GLY A 270 -47.69 -31.33 32.57
CA GLY A 270 -48.92 -30.58 32.63
C GLY A 270 -49.27 -30.28 34.11
N GLY A 271 -49.17 -29.01 34.50
CA GLY A 271 -49.34 -28.63 35.92
C GLY A 271 -48.36 -29.36 36.83
N ASN A 272 -48.88 -30.09 37.84
CA ASN A 272 -48.05 -30.86 38.77
C ASN A 272 -47.80 -32.31 38.32
N ILE A 273 -48.23 -32.70 37.14
CA ILE A 273 -48.12 -34.08 36.63
C ILE A 273 -46.96 -34.15 35.59
N ALA A 274 -46.08 -35.15 35.75
CA ALA A 274 -45.07 -35.49 34.78
C ALA A 274 -45.22 -36.96 34.36
N ILE A 275 -45.47 -37.18 33.07
CA ILE A 275 -45.62 -38.54 32.51
C ILE A 275 -44.40 -38.83 31.67
N LYS A 276 -43.80 -40.01 31.89
CA LYS A 276 -42.68 -40.47 31.04
C LYS A 276 -43.24 -41.52 30.05
N MET A 277 -42.83 -41.33 28.79
CA MET A 277 -43.16 -42.26 27.71
C MET A 277 -42.02 -42.37 26.73
N THR A 278 -42.10 -43.35 25.83
CA THR A 278 -41.15 -43.46 24.71
C THR A 278 -41.80 -43.00 23.43
N GLY A 279 -40.97 -42.43 22.53
CA GLY A 279 -41.38 -42.03 21.20
C GLY A 279 -40.26 -42.24 20.19
N ILE A 280 -40.56 -41.98 18.93
CA ILE A 280 -39.58 -42.01 17.83
C ILE A 280 -39.40 -40.59 17.32
N ALA A 281 -38.17 -40.14 17.25
CA ALA A 281 -37.85 -38.80 16.77
C ALA A 281 -38.07 -38.65 15.25
N GLY A 282 -38.79 -37.61 14.84
CA GLY A 282 -39.08 -37.34 13.43
C GLY A 282 -37.95 -36.64 12.69
N LYS A 283 -37.05 -35.96 13.41
CA LYS A 283 -35.87 -35.29 12.87
C LYS A 283 -34.74 -35.27 13.90
N ASP A 284 -33.51 -34.94 13.45
CA ASP A 284 -32.40 -34.63 14.33
C ASP A 284 -32.71 -33.40 15.19
N GLY A 285 -32.22 -33.40 16.44
CA GLY A 285 -32.42 -32.27 17.35
C GLY A 285 -31.23 -32.04 18.28
N TRP A 286 -30.87 -30.79 18.45
CA TRP A 286 -29.85 -30.28 19.38
C TRP A 286 -30.55 -29.72 20.64
N LEU A 287 -29.78 -29.41 21.65
CA LEU A 287 -30.33 -28.84 22.88
C LEU A 287 -31.14 -27.57 22.58
N GLY A 288 -32.41 -27.55 23.05
CA GLY A 288 -33.32 -26.45 22.83
C GLY A 288 -34.08 -26.49 21.49
N ASP A 289 -33.83 -27.46 20.62
CA ASP A 289 -34.61 -27.62 19.40
C ASP A 289 -36.00 -28.20 19.65
N GLN A 290 -36.98 -27.67 18.95
CA GLN A 290 -38.30 -28.25 18.88
C GLN A 290 -38.34 -29.34 17.81
N ILE A 291 -38.67 -30.58 18.18
CA ILE A 291 -38.76 -31.72 17.26
C ILE A 291 -40.11 -32.38 17.32
N THR A 292 -40.46 -33.04 16.23
CA THR A 292 -41.65 -33.93 16.20
C THR A 292 -41.27 -35.27 16.74
N VAL A 293 -42.12 -35.83 17.63
CA VAL A 293 -41.98 -37.17 18.18
C VAL A 293 -43.26 -37.96 17.92
N TYR A 294 -43.10 -39.14 17.36
CA TYR A 294 -44.18 -40.08 17.11
C TYR A 294 -44.23 -41.11 18.23
N ASN A 295 -45.42 -41.30 18.86
CA ASN A 295 -45.61 -42.33 19.82
C ASN A 295 -46.22 -43.62 19.14
N PRO A 296 -45.45 -44.72 19.07
CA PRO A 296 -45.89 -45.91 18.34
C PRO A 296 -47.09 -46.60 18.98
N THR A 297 -47.26 -46.44 20.29
CA THR A 297 -48.40 -47.12 21.07
C THR A 297 -49.72 -46.38 20.84
N SER A 298 -49.70 -45.04 20.98
CA SER A 298 -50.94 -44.25 20.83
C SER A 298 -51.15 -43.72 19.39
N LYS A 299 -50.17 -43.93 18.47
CA LYS A 299 -50.13 -43.42 17.07
C LYS A 299 -50.29 -41.94 16.99
N LYS A 300 -50.02 -41.21 18.09
CA LYS A 300 -50.09 -39.74 18.13
C LYS A 300 -48.71 -39.12 17.85
N VAL A 301 -48.74 -37.89 17.31
CA VAL A 301 -47.55 -37.06 17.04
C VAL A 301 -47.59 -35.88 17.99
N PHE A 302 -46.44 -35.58 18.61
CA PHE A 302 -46.26 -34.48 19.54
C PHE A 302 -45.12 -33.57 19.06
N GLN A 303 -45.18 -32.31 19.43
CA GLN A 303 -44.05 -31.39 19.35
C GLN A 303 -43.41 -31.30 20.73
N GLY A 304 -42.09 -31.49 20.82
CA GLY A 304 -41.38 -31.40 22.09
C GLY A 304 -40.01 -30.79 21.94
N TRP A 305 -39.48 -30.28 23.02
CA TRP A 305 -38.19 -29.64 23.09
C TRP A 305 -37.11 -30.63 23.52
N VAL A 306 -35.99 -30.65 22.82
CA VAL A 306 -34.83 -31.47 23.19
C VAL A 306 -34.17 -30.87 24.43
N ILE A 307 -34.18 -31.59 25.55
CA ILE A 307 -33.60 -31.13 26.82
C ILE A 307 -32.36 -31.92 27.23
N GLY A 308 -31.98 -32.95 26.46
CA GLY A 308 -30.82 -33.79 26.74
C GLY A 308 -30.63 -34.93 25.74
N PRO A 309 -29.63 -35.80 25.95
CA PRO A 309 -29.39 -36.96 25.10
C PRO A 309 -30.60 -37.91 25.08
N ASN A 310 -31.17 -38.12 23.90
CA ASN A 310 -32.38 -38.90 23.69
C ASN A 310 -33.55 -38.52 24.63
N LEU A 311 -33.61 -37.24 25.03
CA LEU A 311 -34.61 -36.74 25.98
C LEU A 311 -35.34 -35.53 25.41
N VAL A 312 -36.67 -35.62 25.36
CA VAL A 312 -37.56 -34.58 24.81
C VAL A 312 -38.64 -34.24 25.84
N GLU A 313 -38.91 -32.97 26.04
CA GLU A 313 -39.96 -32.45 26.91
C GLU A 313 -41.14 -31.91 26.06
N VAL A 314 -42.35 -32.32 26.46
CA VAL A 314 -43.60 -31.82 25.87
C VAL A 314 -44.38 -31.13 26.97
N ASN A 315 -44.74 -29.88 26.77
CA ASN A 315 -45.60 -29.11 27.69
C ASN A 315 -47.04 -29.12 27.16
N ILE A 316 -48.02 -29.48 28.06
CA ILE A 316 -49.45 -29.52 27.75
C ILE A 316 -50.18 -28.42 28.50
#